data_f11c462e4725d8e116e541b8026467a7
#
_entry.id   f11c462e4725d8e116e541b8026467a7
#
_cell.length_a   1.000
_cell.length_b   1.000
_cell.length_c   1.000
_cell.angle_alpha   90.00
_cell.angle_beta   90.00
_cell.angle_gamma   90.00
#
_symmetry.space_group_name_H-M   'P 1'
#
loop_
_entity.id
_entity.type
_entity.pdbx_description
1 polymer ?
#
loop_
_entity_poly.entity_id
_entity_poly.type
_entity_poly.pdbx_seq_one_letter_code
_entity_poly.pdbx_strand_id
1 'polypeptide(L)'
;TELGEPPADGEYAPTTINRYDWSYYDQNEASLYNELSNKVDIVNNSFGFTGQITDYPKETFATNFPKFINSLRNNKDTIFVWSAGNYNGITNSNGEKVDASDPGWLAGLSYYFPELADNNIAVVAVDSEGKIADWSNRCGVVKSACLAAPGSRINVAIPNNLYVSLAEDKKANLNDNVLSYLKDHPTEAYLLASGTSFAAPHISGALAVLKSVFKESLSSREIINRLYTTANKDGEYANEDIYGQGLLDLGAAISPVGFLSAYN
;
A
#
# COMPACT_ATOMS: atom_id res chain seq x y z
N THR A 1 15.62 8.75 14.88
CA THR A 1 14.35 9.30 15.37
C THR A 1 13.40 8.14 15.58
N GLU A 2 13.16 7.80 16.85
CA GLU A 2 12.24 6.75 17.25
C GLU A 2 10.82 7.21 16.91
N LEU A 3 10.23 6.57 15.91
CA LEU A 3 8.79 6.58 15.76
C LEU A 3 8.25 5.76 16.93
N GLY A 4 7.49 6.39 17.82
CA GLY A 4 6.86 5.73 18.95
C GLY A 4 6.10 4.50 18.48
N GLU A 5 6.32 3.37 19.15
CA GLU A 5 5.65 2.11 18.85
C GLU A 5 4.13 2.27 18.97
N PRO A 6 3.36 1.62 18.08
CA PRO A 6 1.94 1.48 18.30
C PRO A 6 1.70 0.74 19.62
N PRO A 7 0.63 1.05 20.36
CA PRO A 7 0.35 0.41 21.63
C PRO A 7 0.25 -1.10 21.46
N ALA A 8 0.95 -1.84 22.32
CA ALA A 8 1.12 -3.28 22.26
C ALA A 8 -0.16 -4.07 22.54
N ASP A 9 -1.26 -3.47 22.91
CA ASP A 9 -2.49 -4.16 23.26
C ASP A 9 -3.69 -3.45 22.63
N GLY A 10 -4.31 -4.10 21.70
CA GLY A 10 -5.61 -3.99 21.05
C GLY A 10 -6.71 -3.09 21.64
N GLU A 11 -6.39 -1.94 22.19
CA GLU A 11 -7.40 -0.94 22.55
C GLU A 11 -7.81 -0.14 21.32
N TYR A 12 -8.66 -0.71 20.50
CA TYR A 12 -9.49 0.01 19.57
C TYR A 12 -10.65 0.68 20.33
N ALA A 13 -10.40 1.88 20.81
CA ALA A 13 -11.49 2.78 21.18
C ALA A 13 -11.62 3.85 20.09
N PRO A 14 -12.76 3.93 19.36
CA PRO A 14 -12.98 4.92 18.29
C PRO A 14 -12.93 6.37 18.76
N THR A 15 -12.79 6.62 20.06
CA THR A 15 -12.93 7.95 20.68
C THR A 15 -11.66 8.51 21.31
N THR A 16 -10.51 7.82 21.27
CA THR A 16 -9.29 8.31 21.93
C THR A 16 -8.11 8.41 20.96
N ILE A 17 -8.19 9.34 20.01
CA ILE A 17 -7.05 9.82 19.20
C ILE A 17 -6.05 10.64 20.06
N ASN A 18 -6.20 10.66 21.37
CA ASN A 18 -5.48 11.58 22.27
C ASN A 18 -4.06 11.15 22.70
N ARG A 19 -3.46 10.10 22.11
CA ARG A 19 -2.10 9.66 22.47
C ARG A 19 -1.00 10.07 21.50
N TYR A 20 -1.32 10.56 20.32
CA TYR A 20 -0.35 11.01 19.34
C TYR A 20 -0.43 12.51 19.15
N ASP A 21 0.71 13.17 19.08
CA ASP A 21 0.75 14.54 18.59
C ASP A 21 0.57 14.51 17.05
N TRP A 22 -0.69 14.46 16.63
CA TRP A 22 -1.06 14.46 15.21
C TRP A 22 -0.56 15.70 14.48
N SER A 23 -0.35 16.82 15.21
CA SER A 23 0.19 18.04 14.60
C SER A 23 1.66 17.86 14.21
N TYR A 24 2.42 17.10 15.01
CA TYR A 24 3.79 16.74 14.70
C TYR A 24 3.87 15.80 13.48
N TYR A 25 3.00 14.79 13.44
CA TYR A 25 2.89 13.88 12.29
C TYR A 25 2.52 14.66 11.02
N ASP A 26 1.45 15.46 11.05
CA ASP A 26 0.98 16.27 9.92
C ASP A 26 2.09 17.18 9.37
N GLN A 27 2.85 17.83 10.25
CA GLN A 27 3.94 18.72 9.86
C GLN A 27 5.12 17.97 9.23
N ASN A 28 5.52 16.85 9.83
CA ASN A 28 6.70 16.10 9.37
C ASN A 28 6.43 15.36 8.07
N GLU A 29 5.28 14.69 7.95
CA GLU A 29 4.90 14.02 6.72
C GLU A 29 4.71 15.04 5.58
N ALA A 30 4.04 16.15 5.84
CA ALA A 30 3.89 17.20 4.83
C ALA A 30 5.25 17.73 4.36
N SER A 31 6.19 17.94 5.27
CA SER A 31 7.55 18.40 4.94
C SER A 31 8.29 17.37 4.07
N LEU A 32 8.25 16.08 4.47
CA LEU A 32 8.87 14.99 3.73
C LEU A 32 8.29 14.87 2.32
N TYR A 33 6.97 14.83 2.18
CA TYR A 33 6.33 14.64 0.88
C TYR A 33 6.53 15.86 -0.04
N ASN A 34 6.54 17.08 0.50
CA ASN A 34 6.89 18.28 -0.27
C ASN A 34 8.36 18.26 -0.72
N GLU A 35 9.28 17.72 0.09
CA GLU A 35 10.67 17.59 -0.30
C GLU A 35 10.87 16.53 -1.40
N LEU A 36 10.15 15.41 -1.31
CA LEU A 36 10.24 14.31 -2.28
C LEU A 36 9.63 14.65 -3.64
N SER A 37 8.54 15.39 -3.67
CA SER A 37 7.70 15.61 -4.84
C SER A 37 8.40 16.15 -6.08
N ASN A 38 9.43 16.95 -5.91
CA ASN A 38 10.20 17.51 -7.04
C ASN A 38 11.47 16.70 -7.33
N LYS A 39 11.67 15.58 -6.64
CA LYS A 39 12.91 14.79 -6.72
C LYS A 39 12.66 13.36 -7.20
N VAL A 40 11.44 12.86 -7.04
CA VAL A 40 11.10 11.48 -7.37
C VAL A 40 9.75 11.38 -8.10
N ASP A 41 9.66 10.44 -9.02
CA ASP A 41 8.43 10.16 -9.77
C ASP A 41 7.43 9.31 -9.00
N ILE A 42 7.92 8.43 -8.13
CA ILE A 42 7.11 7.42 -7.43
C ILE A 42 7.58 7.32 -5.98
N VAL A 43 6.63 7.34 -5.04
CA VAL A 43 6.85 7.07 -3.62
C VAL A 43 6.11 5.80 -3.24
N ASN A 44 6.85 4.78 -2.77
CA ASN A 44 6.27 3.55 -2.24
C ASN A 44 6.06 3.67 -0.72
N ASN A 45 4.81 3.53 -0.29
CA ASN A 45 4.39 3.64 1.10
C ASN A 45 3.88 2.29 1.61
N SER A 46 4.82 1.44 2.03
CA SER A 46 4.51 0.12 2.59
C SER A 46 4.22 0.19 4.09
N PHE A 47 3.48 1.20 4.52
CA PHE A 47 3.08 1.44 5.91
C PHE A 47 1.68 2.08 5.96
N GLY A 48 1.09 2.09 7.15
CA GLY A 48 -0.21 2.71 7.40
C GLY A 48 -0.60 2.59 8.87
N PHE A 49 -1.74 3.17 9.21
CA PHE A 49 -2.36 3.03 10.53
C PHE A 49 -3.36 1.87 10.52
N THR A 50 -3.60 1.32 11.70
CA THR A 50 -4.64 0.28 11.91
C THR A 50 -6.04 0.87 11.72
N GLY A 51 -6.97 0.02 11.23
CA GLY A 51 -8.35 0.42 10.93
C GLY A 51 -8.56 0.76 9.46
N GLN A 52 -9.82 0.91 9.09
CA GLN A 52 -10.27 1.24 7.75
C GLN A 52 -10.52 2.74 7.66
N ILE A 53 -10.45 3.29 6.45
CA ILE A 53 -10.77 4.71 6.22
C ILE A 53 -12.20 5.04 6.67
N THR A 54 -13.12 4.11 6.50
CA THR A 54 -14.53 4.26 6.85
C THR A 54 -14.84 4.16 8.35
N ASP A 55 -13.88 3.72 9.17
CA ASP A 55 -14.03 3.70 10.63
C ASP A 55 -14.08 5.12 11.23
N TYR A 56 -13.70 6.13 10.47
CA TYR A 56 -13.57 7.51 10.94
C TYR A 56 -14.25 8.50 9.98
N PRO A 57 -14.88 9.57 10.48
CA PRO A 57 -15.46 10.58 9.63
C PRO A 57 -14.39 11.44 8.92
N LYS A 58 -14.76 12.03 7.78
CA LYS A 58 -13.89 12.91 6.97
C LYS A 58 -13.22 14.00 7.80
N GLU A 59 -13.94 14.57 8.76
CA GLU A 59 -13.50 15.66 9.62
C GLU A 59 -12.28 15.28 10.45
N THR A 60 -12.16 14.00 10.82
CA THR A 60 -10.97 13.49 11.53
C THR A 60 -9.70 13.73 10.71
N PHE A 61 -9.73 13.42 9.42
CA PHE A 61 -8.59 13.59 8.53
C PHE A 61 -8.36 15.05 8.17
N ALA A 62 -9.44 15.78 7.83
CA ALA A 62 -9.36 17.19 7.46
C ALA A 62 -8.83 18.09 8.60
N THR A 63 -9.11 17.72 9.85
CA THR A 63 -8.68 18.48 11.04
C THR A 63 -7.26 18.12 11.47
N ASN A 64 -6.92 16.82 11.48
CA ASN A 64 -5.67 16.36 12.05
C ASN A 64 -4.51 16.29 11.03
N PHE A 65 -4.81 16.21 9.72
CA PHE A 65 -3.80 16.03 8.66
C PHE A 65 -3.91 17.01 7.49
N PRO A 66 -4.27 18.31 7.72
CA PRO A 66 -4.51 19.25 6.63
C PRO A 66 -3.25 19.53 5.79
N LYS A 67 -2.07 19.61 6.42
CA LYS A 67 -0.81 19.89 5.71
C LYS A 67 -0.35 18.69 4.89
N PHE A 68 -0.44 17.48 5.46
CA PHE A 68 -0.12 16.24 4.80
C PHE A 68 -1.02 16.01 3.58
N ILE A 69 -2.34 16.17 3.72
CA ILE A 69 -3.29 16.06 2.61
C ILE A 69 -2.98 17.09 1.52
N ASN A 70 -2.66 18.33 1.92
CA ASN A 70 -2.28 19.36 0.95
C ASN A 70 -0.95 19.05 0.26
N SER A 71 0.00 18.42 0.93
CA SER A 71 1.25 17.99 0.28
C SER A 71 0.99 16.97 -0.83
N LEU A 72 0.10 16.01 -0.61
CA LEU A 72 -0.31 15.05 -1.65
C LEU A 72 -1.02 15.74 -2.82
N ARG A 73 -1.92 16.70 -2.55
CA ARG A 73 -2.64 17.48 -3.58
C ARG A 73 -1.73 18.30 -4.48
N ASN A 74 -0.68 18.86 -3.90
CA ASN A 74 0.23 19.76 -4.61
C ASN A 74 1.24 19.00 -5.48
N ASN A 75 1.42 17.70 -5.25
CA ASN A 75 2.43 16.86 -5.87
C ASN A 75 1.85 15.95 -6.97
N LYS A 76 1.19 16.56 -7.95
CA LYS A 76 0.42 15.86 -8.99
C LYS A 76 1.25 14.99 -9.92
N ASP A 77 2.54 15.29 -10.07
CA ASP A 77 3.44 14.54 -10.95
C ASP A 77 4.10 13.35 -10.25
N THR A 78 4.09 13.33 -8.91
CA THR A 78 4.54 12.20 -8.10
C THR A 78 3.41 11.22 -7.87
N ILE A 79 3.65 9.93 -8.10
CA ILE A 79 2.69 8.86 -7.84
C ILE A 79 2.96 8.28 -6.46
N PHE A 80 1.94 8.22 -5.61
CA PHE A 80 2.00 7.65 -4.27
C PHE A 80 1.32 6.30 -4.25
N VAL A 81 2.08 5.25 -3.93
CA VAL A 81 1.58 3.88 -3.87
C VAL A 81 1.49 3.45 -2.40
N TRP A 82 0.31 3.01 -1.97
CA TRP A 82 0.00 2.72 -0.57
C TRP A 82 -0.40 1.26 -0.37
N SER A 83 0.15 0.62 0.65
CA SER A 83 -0.35 -0.68 1.10
C SER A 83 -1.75 -0.54 1.71
N ALA A 84 -2.71 -1.39 1.27
CA ALA A 84 -4.12 -1.28 1.67
C ALA A 84 -4.36 -1.67 3.14
N GLY A 85 -3.49 -2.46 3.75
CA GLY A 85 -3.63 -2.96 5.13
C GLY A 85 -3.79 -4.48 5.20
N ASN A 86 -3.55 -5.04 6.40
CA ASN A 86 -3.50 -6.48 6.65
C ASN A 86 -4.44 -6.88 7.82
N TYR A 87 -5.64 -6.30 7.84
CA TYR A 87 -6.53 -6.40 9.02
C TYR A 87 -7.72 -7.32 8.82
N ASN A 88 -7.95 -7.83 7.60
CA ASN A 88 -9.09 -8.70 7.36
C ASN A 88 -8.94 -10.01 8.15
N GLY A 89 -10.01 -10.41 8.83
CA GLY A 89 -10.07 -11.65 9.60
C GLY A 89 -9.28 -11.65 10.92
N ILE A 90 -8.57 -10.57 11.29
CA ILE A 90 -7.97 -10.46 12.63
C ILE A 90 -9.07 -10.36 13.69
N THR A 91 -8.76 -10.74 14.91
CA THR A 91 -9.69 -10.59 16.04
C THR A 91 -9.38 -9.28 16.76
N ASN A 92 -10.38 -8.40 16.86
CA ASN A 92 -10.26 -7.14 17.57
C ASN A 92 -10.30 -7.34 19.11
N SER A 93 -10.12 -6.28 19.86
CA SER A 93 -10.15 -6.31 21.35
C SER A 93 -11.48 -6.80 21.93
N ASN A 94 -12.57 -6.71 21.16
CA ASN A 94 -13.89 -7.18 21.56
C ASN A 94 -14.12 -8.67 21.26
N GLY A 95 -13.14 -9.37 20.69
CA GLY A 95 -13.24 -10.77 20.28
C GLY A 95 -13.95 -11.00 18.95
N GLU A 96 -14.22 -9.94 18.19
CA GLU A 96 -14.90 -10.00 16.89
C GLU A 96 -13.90 -10.09 15.74
N LYS A 97 -14.28 -10.80 14.68
CA LYS A 97 -13.50 -10.81 13.43
C LYS A 97 -13.69 -9.49 12.68
N VAL A 98 -12.59 -8.85 12.32
CA VAL A 98 -12.61 -7.65 11.48
C VAL A 98 -12.92 -8.04 10.05
N ASP A 99 -13.93 -7.41 9.46
CA ASP A 99 -14.19 -7.42 8.02
C ASP A 99 -13.56 -6.15 7.42
N ALA A 100 -12.37 -6.30 6.86
CA ALA A 100 -11.64 -5.18 6.28
C ALA A 100 -12.02 -5.01 4.79
N SER A 101 -13.29 -4.66 4.55
CA SER A 101 -13.86 -4.39 3.23
C SER A 101 -13.29 -3.14 2.56
N ASP A 102 -12.64 -2.26 3.33
CA ASP A 102 -12.06 -1.00 2.87
C ASP A 102 -10.57 -0.90 3.20
N PRO A 103 -9.80 -0.10 2.47
CA PRO A 103 -8.40 0.14 2.78
C PRO A 103 -8.20 0.89 4.10
N GLY A 104 -6.99 0.76 4.64
CA GLY A 104 -6.53 1.56 5.78
C GLY A 104 -6.50 3.06 5.47
N TRP A 105 -6.28 3.87 6.50
CA TRP A 105 -6.41 5.32 6.44
C TRP A 105 -5.67 5.98 5.27
N LEU A 106 -4.36 5.77 5.16
CA LEU A 106 -3.55 6.46 4.16
C LEU A 106 -3.88 6.00 2.74
N ALA A 107 -4.08 4.69 2.56
CA ALA A 107 -4.48 4.11 1.28
C ALA A 107 -5.91 4.52 0.87
N GLY A 108 -6.76 4.80 1.86
CA GLY A 108 -8.17 5.15 1.68
C GLY A 108 -8.45 6.65 1.49
N LEU A 109 -7.46 7.54 1.57
CA LEU A 109 -7.68 9.00 1.59
C LEU A 109 -8.46 9.52 0.39
N SER A 110 -8.34 8.91 -0.78
CA SER A 110 -9.09 9.31 -1.99
C SER A 110 -10.61 9.13 -1.85
N TYR A 111 -11.09 8.38 -0.86
CA TYR A 111 -12.51 8.29 -0.54
C TYR A 111 -13.07 9.65 -0.06
N TYR A 112 -12.36 10.31 0.83
CA TYR A 112 -12.77 11.61 1.36
C TYR A 112 -12.26 12.80 0.55
N PHE A 113 -11.17 12.61 -0.20
CA PHE A 113 -10.50 13.60 -1.02
C PHE A 113 -10.31 13.05 -2.44
N PRO A 114 -11.40 13.03 -3.25
CA PRO A 114 -11.41 12.34 -4.56
C PRO A 114 -10.33 12.81 -5.52
N GLU A 115 -9.87 14.05 -5.41
CA GLU A 115 -8.78 14.59 -6.20
C GLU A 115 -7.44 13.86 -6.01
N LEU A 116 -7.27 13.15 -4.88
CA LEU A 116 -6.08 12.35 -4.62
C LEU A 116 -6.05 11.06 -5.46
N ALA A 117 -7.18 10.62 -5.99
CA ALA A 117 -7.23 9.44 -6.87
C ALA A 117 -6.40 9.60 -8.16
N ASP A 118 -6.07 10.85 -8.53
CA ASP A 118 -5.30 11.14 -9.74
C ASP A 118 -3.83 10.70 -9.63
N ASN A 119 -3.30 10.58 -8.40
CA ASN A 119 -1.90 10.23 -8.16
C ASN A 119 -1.66 9.32 -6.93
N ASN A 120 -2.72 8.82 -6.29
CA ASN A 120 -2.63 7.90 -5.16
C ASN A 120 -3.26 6.55 -5.53
N ILE A 121 -2.55 5.45 -5.28
CA ILE A 121 -2.97 4.10 -5.60
C ILE A 121 -2.95 3.25 -4.33
N ALA A 122 -4.10 2.70 -3.94
CA ALA A 122 -4.17 1.65 -2.92
C ALA A 122 -3.80 0.29 -3.52
N VAL A 123 -3.11 -0.57 -2.77
CA VAL A 123 -2.70 -1.89 -3.27
C VAL A 123 -3.11 -2.98 -2.30
N VAL A 124 -3.95 -3.89 -2.77
CA VAL A 124 -4.35 -5.11 -2.07
C VAL A 124 -3.47 -6.29 -2.47
N ALA A 125 -3.39 -7.31 -1.63
CA ALA A 125 -2.48 -8.44 -1.84
C ALA A 125 -3.22 -9.69 -2.33
N VAL A 126 -2.69 -10.32 -3.39
CA VAL A 126 -3.07 -11.67 -3.79
C VAL A 126 -2.00 -12.69 -3.38
N ASP A 127 -2.43 -13.94 -3.25
CA ASP A 127 -1.57 -15.10 -2.98
C ASP A 127 -0.96 -15.70 -4.27
N SER A 128 -0.29 -16.86 -4.13
CA SER A 128 0.34 -17.56 -5.26
C SER A 128 -0.65 -18.18 -6.26
N GLU A 129 -1.93 -18.32 -5.89
CA GLU A 129 -3.00 -18.78 -6.78
C GLU A 129 -3.70 -17.59 -7.46
N GLY A 130 -3.29 -16.36 -7.15
CA GLY A 130 -3.90 -15.12 -7.65
C GLY A 130 -5.13 -14.67 -6.85
N LYS A 131 -5.55 -15.41 -5.83
CA LYS A 131 -6.71 -15.05 -5.01
C LYS A 131 -6.34 -13.98 -4.01
N ILE A 132 -7.32 -13.14 -3.66
CA ILE A 132 -7.13 -12.16 -2.59
C ILE A 132 -6.69 -12.87 -1.30
N ALA A 133 -5.58 -12.44 -0.72
CA ALA A 133 -5.11 -13.01 0.54
C ALA A 133 -6.13 -12.76 1.65
N ASP A 134 -6.40 -13.78 2.47
CA ASP A 134 -7.46 -13.73 3.49
C ASP A 134 -7.30 -12.55 4.45
N TRP A 135 -6.07 -12.22 4.79
CA TRP A 135 -5.70 -11.13 5.70
C TRP A 135 -5.63 -9.75 5.04
N SER A 136 -5.64 -9.65 3.70
CA SER A 136 -5.55 -8.37 3.00
C SER A 136 -6.84 -7.56 3.17
N ASN A 137 -6.73 -6.26 3.45
CA ASN A 137 -7.85 -5.35 3.24
C ASN A 137 -8.29 -5.40 1.78
N ARG A 138 -9.52 -4.97 1.49
CA ARG A 138 -10.12 -4.91 0.15
C ARG A 138 -10.04 -3.49 -0.40
N CYS A 139 -10.32 -3.33 -1.69
CA CYS A 139 -10.33 -2.04 -2.36
C CYS A 139 -11.54 -1.17 -1.99
N GLY A 140 -12.71 -1.78 -1.74
CA GLY A 140 -13.92 -1.18 -1.23
C GLY A 140 -14.23 0.21 -1.79
N VAL A 141 -14.33 1.18 -0.90
CA VAL A 141 -14.72 2.56 -1.22
C VAL A 141 -13.73 3.32 -2.12
N VAL A 142 -12.50 2.80 -2.31
CA VAL A 142 -11.50 3.42 -3.23
C VAL A 142 -11.20 2.57 -4.45
N LYS A 143 -12.11 1.67 -4.84
CA LYS A 143 -11.94 0.75 -5.96
C LYS A 143 -11.50 1.39 -7.28
N SER A 144 -11.85 2.64 -7.53
CA SER A 144 -11.42 3.40 -8.73
C SER A 144 -9.93 3.79 -8.71
N ALA A 145 -9.30 3.77 -7.53
CA ALA A 145 -7.89 4.11 -7.32
C ALA A 145 -7.14 2.97 -6.59
N CYS A 146 -7.49 1.72 -6.90
CA CYS A 146 -6.96 0.53 -6.25
C CYS A 146 -6.60 -0.54 -7.27
N LEU A 147 -5.55 -1.31 -6.99
CA LEU A 147 -5.10 -2.47 -7.78
C LEU A 147 -4.72 -3.63 -6.86
N ALA A 148 -4.82 -4.85 -7.40
CA ALA A 148 -4.29 -6.04 -6.78
C ALA A 148 -2.88 -6.36 -7.33
N ALA A 149 -2.00 -6.86 -6.45
CA ALA A 149 -0.67 -7.35 -6.82
C ALA A 149 -0.24 -8.51 -5.89
N PRO A 150 0.74 -9.34 -6.31
CA PRO A 150 1.27 -10.41 -5.45
C PRO A 150 1.82 -9.84 -4.13
N GLY A 151 1.37 -10.39 -2.99
CA GLY A 151 1.79 -9.92 -1.67
C GLY A 151 1.89 -11.04 -0.63
N SER A 152 1.67 -12.30 -1.02
CA SER A 152 1.80 -13.45 -0.13
C SER A 152 3.00 -14.31 -0.50
N ARG A 153 3.82 -14.66 0.51
CA ARG A 153 5.03 -15.48 0.37
C ARG A 153 6.04 -14.91 -0.64
N ILE A 154 6.21 -13.59 -0.63
CA ILE A 154 7.17 -12.89 -1.47
C ILE A 154 8.58 -13.11 -0.93
N ASN A 155 9.50 -13.45 -1.82
CA ASN A 155 10.91 -13.64 -1.48
C ASN A 155 11.59 -12.28 -1.32
N VAL A 156 11.91 -11.89 -0.10
CA VAL A 156 12.47 -10.59 0.24
C VAL A 156 13.92 -10.71 0.68
N ALA A 157 14.77 -9.79 0.22
CA ALA A 157 16.16 -9.72 0.65
C ALA A 157 16.26 -9.29 2.12
N ILE A 158 17.14 -9.96 2.84
CA ILE A 158 17.46 -9.64 4.24
C ILE A 158 18.97 -9.44 4.40
N PRO A 159 19.41 -8.65 5.40
CA PRO A 159 20.83 -8.53 5.72
C PRO A 159 21.44 -9.89 6.11
N ASN A 160 22.63 -10.19 5.62
CA ASN A 160 23.38 -11.34 6.09
C ASN A 160 23.56 -11.28 7.61
N ASN A 161 23.46 -12.44 8.27
CA ASN A 161 23.54 -12.54 9.74
C ASN A 161 22.46 -11.73 10.48
N LEU A 162 21.28 -11.59 9.89
CA LEU A 162 20.18 -10.81 10.50
C LEU A 162 19.93 -11.24 11.96
N TYR A 163 19.92 -12.55 12.25
CA TYR A 163 19.73 -13.07 13.62
C TYR A 163 20.73 -12.49 14.63
N VAL A 164 22.00 -12.39 14.23
CA VAL A 164 23.08 -11.87 15.11
C VAL A 164 22.99 -10.37 15.24
N SER A 165 22.59 -9.67 14.20
CA SER A 165 22.51 -8.20 14.17
C SER A 165 21.27 -7.65 14.89
N LEU A 166 20.24 -8.47 15.12
CA LEU A 166 19.04 -8.05 15.83
C LEU A 166 19.30 -7.93 17.33
N ALA A 167 18.90 -6.82 17.92
CA ALA A 167 18.83 -6.66 19.36
C ALA A 167 17.81 -7.63 19.99
N GLU A 168 17.97 -8.00 21.25
CA GLU A 168 17.12 -9.02 21.91
C GLU A 168 15.65 -8.59 22.00
N ASP A 169 15.37 -7.30 22.20
CA ASP A 169 14.03 -6.74 22.18
C ASP A 169 13.35 -6.88 20.80
N LYS A 170 14.11 -6.74 19.71
CA LYS A 170 13.62 -6.95 18.35
C LYS A 170 13.38 -8.42 18.03
N LYS A 171 14.22 -9.32 18.57
CA LYS A 171 13.99 -10.77 18.47
C LYS A 171 12.69 -11.19 19.14
N ALA A 172 12.36 -10.60 20.29
CA ALA A 172 11.13 -10.91 21.03
C ALA A 172 9.85 -10.57 20.24
N ASN A 173 9.94 -9.68 19.26
CA ASN A 173 8.81 -9.29 18.40
C ASN A 173 8.70 -10.12 17.10
N LEU A 174 9.62 -11.05 16.87
CA LEU A 174 9.55 -11.95 15.71
C LEU A 174 8.85 -13.26 16.06
N ASN A 175 8.17 -13.83 15.07
CA ASN A 175 7.58 -15.15 15.20
C ASN A 175 8.67 -16.21 15.47
N ASP A 176 8.43 -17.14 16.39
CA ASP A 176 9.39 -18.18 16.82
C ASP A 176 9.93 -19.02 15.65
N ASN A 177 9.10 -19.30 14.66
CA ASN A 177 9.53 -20.04 13.46
C ASN A 177 10.54 -19.23 12.63
N VAL A 178 10.35 -17.92 12.50
CA VAL A 178 11.29 -17.02 11.81
C VAL A 178 12.59 -16.92 12.60
N LEU A 179 12.51 -16.78 13.92
CA LEU A 179 13.70 -16.75 14.77
C LEU A 179 14.51 -18.04 14.69
N SER A 180 13.86 -19.19 14.77
CA SER A 180 14.51 -20.52 14.65
C SER A 180 15.16 -20.64 13.27
N TYR A 181 14.43 -20.29 12.21
CA TYR A 181 14.96 -20.33 10.85
C TYR A 181 16.20 -19.46 10.69
N LEU A 182 16.18 -18.21 11.13
CA LEU A 182 17.32 -17.29 11.03
C LEU A 182 18.53 -17.75 11.84
N LYS A 183 18.30 -18.36 13.01
CA LYS A 183 19.35 -18.93 13.85
C LYS A 183 20.07 -20.10 13.16
N ASP A 184 19.28 -20.97 12.51
CA ASP A 184 19.79 -22.17 11.83
C ASP A 184 20.38 -21.86 10.45
N HIS A 185 20.04 -20.71 9.86
CA HIS A 185 20.49 -20.25 8.54
C HIS A 185 21.09 -18.84 8.60
N PRO A 186 22.23 -18.65 9.32
CA PRO A 186 22.76 -17.31 9.58
C PRO A 186 23.29 -16.58 8.33
N THR A 187 23.52 -17.29 7.23
CA THR A 187 23.97 -16.72 5.95
C THR A 187 22.84 -16.57 4.94
N GLU A 188 21.61 -16.84 5.34
CA GLU A 188 20.45 -16.66 4.45
C GLU A 188 20.31 -15.18 4.06
N ALA A 189 20.14 -14.95 2.76
CA ALA A 189 19.99 -13.60 2.22
C ALA A 189 18.53 -13.26 1.87
N TYR A 190 17.62 -14.22 2.01
CA TYR A 190 16.21 -14.06 1.64
C TYR A 190 15.29 -14.75 2.64
N LEU A 191 14.12 -14.15 2.85
CA LEU A 191 13.01 -14.74 3.59
C LEU A 191 11.71 -14.61 2.80
N LEU A 192 10.77 -15.51 3.06
CA LEU A 192 9.39 -15.37 2.58
C LEU A 192 8.60 -14.47 3.54
N ALA A 193 8.07 -13.40 3.00
CA ALA A 193 7.25 -12.45 3.73
C ALA A 193 5.89 -12.26 3.06
N SER A 194 4.87 -11.88 3.86
CA SER A 194 3.51 -11.63 3.37
C SER A 194 2.99 -10.31 3.93
N GLY A 195 2.24 -9.58 3.12
CA GLY A 195 1.66 -8.30 3.48
C GLY A 195 1.33 -7.47 2.24
N THR A 196 0.36 -6.58 2.35
CA THR A 196 0.13 -5.54 1.33
C THR A 196 1.36 -4.64 1.18
N SER A 197 2.23 -4.59 2.20
CA SER A 197 3.54 -3.94 2.17
C SER A 197 4.49 -4.52 1.11
N PHE A 198 4.26 -5.78 0.69
CA PHE A 198 5.03 -6.45 -0.37
C PHE A 198 4.28 -6.43 -1.71
N ALA A 199 2.98 -6.18 -1.71
CA ALA A 199 2.21 -5.96 -2.93
C ALA A 199 2.45 -4.55 -3.51
N ALA A 200 2.47 -3.51 -2.68
CA ALA A 200 2.71 -2.14 -3.08
C ALA A 200 3.98 -1.94 -3.93
N PRO A 201 5.16 -2.50 -3.59
CA PRO A 201 6.35 -2.35 -4.40
C PRO A 201 6.27 -3.02 -5.78
N HIS A 202 5.41 -4.01 -6.01
CA HIS A 202 5.15 -4.55 -7.36
C HIS A 202 4.51 -3.49 -8.25
N ILE A 203 3.52 -2.74 -7.72
CA ILE A 203 2.92 -1.61 -8.44
C ILE A 203 3.93 -0.49 -8.65
N SER A 204 4.72 -0.15 -7.63
CA SER A 204 5.77 0.88 -7.75
C SER A 204 6.81 0.51 -8.81
N GLY A 205 7.23 -0.75 -8.86
CA GLY A 205 8.15 -1.26 -9.88
C GLY A 205 7.53 -1.23 -11.29
N ALA A 206 6.26 -1.63 -11.42
CA ALA A 206 5.54 -1.55 -12.69
C ALA A 206 5.43 -0.11 -13.20
N LEU A 207 5.09 0.84 -12.32
CA LEU A 207 5.05 2.27 -12.65
C LEU A 207 6.43 2.78 -13.08
N ALA A 208 7.51 2.37 -12.43
CA ALA A 208 8.87 2.75 -12.79
C ALA A 208 9.24 2.24 -14.20
N VAL A 209 8.87 1.01 -14.53
CA VAL A 209 9.03 0.45 -15.89
C VAL A 209 8.25 1.28 -16.90
N LEU A 210 6.97 1.57 -16.63
CA LEU A 210 6.13 2.35 -17.53
C LEU A 210 6.67 3.78 -17.71
N LYS A 211 7.11 4.43 -16.63
CA LYS A 211 7.76 5.74 -16.73
C LYS A 211 9.04 5.70 -17.56
N SER A 212 9.82 4.62 -17.45
CA SER A 212 11.02 4.44 -18.29
C SER A 212 10.67 4.27 -19.77
N VAL A 213 9.61 3.51 -20.06
CA VAL A 213 9.18 3.23 -21.46
C VAL A 213 8.49 4.45 -22.10
N PHE A 214 7.65 5.17 -21.32
CA PHE A 214 6.78 6.22 -21.84
C PHE A 214 7.11 7.63 -21.34
N LYS A 215 8.29 7.85 -20.77
CA LYS A 215 8.70 9.06 -20.05
C LYS A 215 8.37 10.38 -20.77
N GLU A 216 8.56 10.42 -22.07
CA GLU A 216 8.36 11.63 -22.88
C GLU A 216 6.92 11.72 -23.46
N SER A 217 6.11 10.67 -23.30
CA SER A 217 4.85 10.53 -24.00
C SER A 217 3.62 10.54 -23.10
N LEU A 218 3.76 10.16 -21.83
CA LEU A 218 2.65 10.01 -20.89
C LEU A 218 2.92 10.72 -19.56
N SER A 219 1.92 11.48 -19.09
CA SER A 219 1.88 12.05 -17.75
C SER A 219 1.74 10.95 -16.68
N SER A 220 1.99 11.28 -15.42
CA SER A 220 1.81 10.35 -14.29
C SER A 220 0.40 9.77 -14.25
N ARG A 221 -0.63 10.60 -14.47
CA ARG A 221 -2.03 10.15 -14.54
C ARG A 221 -2.29 9.18 -15.69
N GLU A 222 -1.75 9.44 -16.88
CA GLU A 222 -1.90 8.54 -18.04
C GLU A 222 -1.20 7.21 -17.82
N ILE A 223 -0.06 7.20 -17.12
CA ILE A 223 0.64 5.97 -16.72
C ILE A 223 -0.19 5.16 -15.72
N ILE A 224 -0.81 5.81 -14.73
CA ILE A 224 -1.75 5.15 -13.80
C ILE A 224 -2.94 4.58 -14.56
N ASN A 225 -3.57 5.38 -15.41
CA ASN A 225 -4.70 4.93 -16.23
C ASN A 225 -4.33 3.74 -17.12
N ARG A 226 -3.09 3.71 -17.61
CA ARG A 226 -2.60 2.58 -18.38
C ARG A 226 -2.53 1.30 -17.56
N LEU A 227 -2.03 1.35 -16.30
CA LEU A 227 -2.10 0.20 -15.40
C LEU A 227 -3.55 -0.27 -15.18
N TYR A 228 -4.47 0.65 -14.93
CA TYR A 228 -5.87 0.32 -14.66
C TYR A 228 -6.59 -0.29 -15.87
N THR A 229 -6.32 0.22 -17.06
CA THR A 229 -6.98 -0.24 -18.29
C THR A 229 -6.41 -1.56 -18.79
N THR A 230 -5.18 -1.89 -18.46
CA THR A 230 -4.52 -3.13 -18.88
C THR A 230 -4.46 -4.20 -17.80
N ALA A 231 -4.89 -3.89 -16.57
CA ALA A 231 -5.00 -4.87 -15.51
C ALA A 231 -5.93 -6.03 -15.92
N ASN A 232 -5.58 -7.24 -15.45
CA ASN A 232 -6.42 -8.41 -15.68
C ASN A 232 -7.73 -8.27 -14.87
N LYS A 233 -8.84 -8.32 -15.58
CA LYS A 233 -10.21 -8.24 -15.02
C LYS A 233 -11.01 -9.53 -15.22
N ASP A 234 -10.36 -10.62 -15.63
CA ASP A 234 -11.03 -11.88 -15.89
C ASP A 234 -11.45 -12.59 -14.59
N GLY A 235 -12.58 -13.28 -14.65
CA GLY A 235 -13.06 -14.10 -13.54
C GLY A 235 -13.30 -13.28 -12.26
N GLU A 236 -12.66 -13.67 -11.17
CA GLU A 236 -12.84 -13.02 -9.88
C GLU A 236 -12.29 -11.59 -9.82
N TYR A 237 -11.32 -11.24 -10.68
CA TYR A 237 -10.73 -9.90 -10.73
C TYR A 237 -11.71 -8.83 -11.26
N ALA A 238 -12.84 -9.22 -11.81
CA ALA A 238 -13.94 -8.31 -12.16
C ALA A 238 -14.66 -7.75 -10.92
N ASN A 239 -14.45 -8.33 -9.74
CA ASN A 239 -15.03 -7.81 -8.50
C ASN A 239 -14.22 -6.61 -8.01
N GLU A 240 -14.64 -5.42 -8.44
CA GLU A 240 -13.96 -4.17 -8.10
C GLU A 240 -13.94 -3.87 -6.60
N ASP A 241 -14.91 -4.33 -5.82
CA ASP A 241 -14.94 -4.11 -4.37
C ASP A 241 -13.77 -4.86 -3.67
N ILE A 242 -13.29 -5.94 -4.27
CA ILE A 242 -12.15 -6.71 -3.77
C ILE A 242 -10.85 -6.30 -4.44
N TYR A 243 -10.80 -6.30 -5.77
CA TYR A 243 -9.57 -6.19 -6.57
C TYR A 243 -9.35 -4.81 -7.20
N GLY A 244 -10.29 -3.87 -7.00
CA GLY A 244 -10.23 -2.54 -7.59
C GLY A 244 -10.27 -2.58 -9.10
N GLN A 245 -9.26 -2.03 -9.75
CA GLN A 245 -9.13 -2.00 -11.20
C GLN A 245 -8.61 -3.33 -11.78
N GLY A 246 -8.45 -4.37 -10.95
CA GLY A 246 -8.02 -5.72 -11.34
C GLY A 246 -6.63 -6.10 -10.82
N LEU A 247 -6.12 -7.24 -11.29
CA LEU A 247 -4.78 -7.71 -10.99
C LEU A 247 -3.75 -7.09 -11.94
N LEU A 248 -2.63 -6.62 -11.40
CA LEU A 248 -1.50 -6.09 -12.18
C LEU A 248 -1.11 -7.03 -13.33
N ASP A 249 -1.12 -6.52 -14.55
CA ASP A 249 -0.54 -7.14 -15.73
C ASP A 249 0.48 -6.19 -16.38
N LEU A 250 1.74 -6.32 -15.97
CA LEU A 250 2.82 -5.50 -16.51
C LEU A 250 3.07 -5.81 -18.00
N GLY A 251 2.89 -7.06 -18.41
CA GLY A 251 3.06 -7.46 -19.81
C GLY A 251 2.08 -6.74 -20.72
N ALA A 252 0.80 -6.71 -20.35
CA ALA A 252 -0.21 -5.94 -21.07
C ALA A 252 0.08 -4.44 -21.01
N ALA A 253 0.53 -3.93 -19.86
CA ALA A 253 0.77 -2.49 -19.66
C ALA A 253 1.92 -1.94 -20.53
N ILE A 254 2.95 -2.71 -20.84
CA ILE A 254 4.05 -2.30 -21.72
C ILE A 254 3.78 -2.56 -23.21
N SER A 255 2.75 -3.36 -23.52
CA SER A 255 2.40 -3.73 -24.90
C SER A 255 1.63 -2.60 -25.60
N PRO A 256 1.67 -2.49 -26.93
CA PRO A 256 0.86 -1.54 -27.67
C PRO A 256 -0.63 -1.72 -27.35
N VAL A 257 -1.32 -0.63 -27.01
CA VAL A 257 -2.79 -0.62 -26.77
C VAL A 257 -3.46 0.11 -27.94
N GLY A 258 -4.38 -0.58 -28.62
CA GLY A 258 -5.15 -0.03 -29.74
C GLY A 258 -4.94 -0.81 -31.05
N PHE A 259 -5.79 -0.53 -32.04
CA PHE A 259 -5.69 -1.09 -33.39
C PHE A 259 -4.96 -0.12 -34.30
N LEU A 260 -3.90 -0.58 -34.97
CA LEU A 260 -3.41 0.11 -36.16
C LEU A 260 -4.39 -0.19 -37.31
N SER A 261 -5.24 0.76 -37.67
CA SER A 261 -5.94 0.69 -38.93
C SER A 261 -4.97 1.15 -40.03
N ALA A 262 -4.54 0.22 -40.87
CA ALA A 262 -3.89 0.61 -42.12
C ALA A 262 -4.99 1.21 -43.01
N TYR A 263 -4.91 2.52 -43.29
CA TYR A 263 -5.63 3.12 -44.39
C TYR A 263 -4.95 2.66 -45.67
N ASN A 264 -5.63 1.84 -46.48
CA ASN A 264 -5.29 1.59 -47.87
C ASN A 264 -5.73 2.77 -48.73
#